data_91326d6c32e18508fc13cc388b30e495
#
_entry.id   91326d6c32e18508fc13cc388b30e495
#
_cell.length_a   1.000
_cell.length_b   1.000
_cell.length_c   1.000
_cell.angle_alpha   90.00
_cell.angle_beta   90.00
_cell.angle_gamma   90.00
#
_symmetry.space_group_name_H-M   'P 1'
#
loop_
_entity.id
_entity.type
_entity.pdbx_description
1 polymer ?
#
loop_
_entity_poly.entity_id
_entity_poly.type
_entity_poly.pdbx_seq_one_letter_code
_entity_poly.pdbx_strand_id
1 'polypeptide(L)'
;MNVKNYLLAALLVSSLPTFAQKKWTMQECIDYAMANNISLKKSSLQRMSTNEDLQSSKAQLLPSLNFSTSQNLNYRPWPTAGMSTVVDGRAMAGVDKVYYNGSYSLNGNWTVWNGNRNHNQVKLNELSLAQQAVDSTTTARSIEEQIAQLYVQIAYT
;
A
#
# COMPACT_ATOMS: atom_id res chain seq x y z
N MET A 1 -35.92 58.03 -6.39
CA MET A 1 -35.21 56.82 -6.93
C MET A 1 -36.31 55.81 -7.22
N ASN A 2 -36.56 55.49 -8.51
CA ASN A 2 -37.82 54.91 -8.97
C ASN A 2 -37.85 53.37 -8.75
N VAL A 3 -38.87 52.89 -8.01
CA VAL A 3 -39.17 51.47 -7.76
C VAL A 3 -39.24 50.65 -9.07
N LYS A 4 -39.63 51.29 -10.18
CA LYS A 4 -39.61 50.69 -11.53
C LYS A 4 -38.23 50.19 -11.97
N ASN A 5 -37.14 50.89 -11.59
CA ASN A 5 -35.80 50.50 -12.00
C ASN A 5 -35.29 49.30 -11.21
N TYR A 6 -35.72 49.09 -9.98
CA TYR A 6 -35.40 47.92 -9.18
C TYR A 6 -36.16 46.65 -9.64
N LEU A 7 -37.42 46.88 -10.08
CA LEU A 7 -38.22 45.79 -10.67
C LEU A 7 -37.60 45.29 -12.01
N LEU A 8 -37.11 46.22 -12.84
CA LEU A 8 -36.42 45.89 -14.11
C LEU A 8 -35.06 45.18 -13.84
N ALA A 9 -34.33 45.63 -12.85
CA ALA A 9 -33.06 44.97 -12.44
C ALA A 9 -33.29 43.58 -11.84
N ALA A 10 -34.38 43.39 -11.06
CA ALA A 10 -34.74 42.08 -10.51
C ALA A 10 -35.17 41.06 -11.60
N LEU A 11 -35.83 41.53 -12.66
CA LEU A 11 -36.24 40.72 -13.81
C LEU A 11 -35.02 40.28 -14.68
N LEU A 12 -33.98 41.12 -14.77
CA LEU A 12 -32.76 40.83 -15.51
C LEU A 12 -31.88 39.79 -14.77
N VAL A 13 -31.92 39.76 -13.42
CA VAL A 13 -31.18 38.79 -12.61
C VAL A 13 -31.81 37.38 -12.65
N SER A 14 -33.14 37.30 -12.90
CA SER A 14 -33.85 35.99 -13.03
C SER A 14 -33.63 35.29 -14.36
N SER A 15 -33.00 35.92 -15.36
CA SER A 15 -32.65 35.32 -16.65
C SER A 15 -31.23 34.68 -16.64
N LEU A 16 -30.73 34.24 -15.50
CA LEU A 16 -29.51 33.42 -15.46
C LEU A 16 -29.76 32.16 -16.30
N PRO A 17 -28.88 31.85 -17.25
CA PRO A 17 -29.04 30.66 -18.06
C PRO A 17 -29.03 29.45 -17.11
N THR A 18 -30.14 28.78 -16.98
CA THR A 18 -30.21 27.43 -16.47
C THR A 18 -29.21 26.63 -17.29
N PHE A 19 -28.08 26.27 -16.74
CA PHE A 19 -27.10 25.40 -17.37
C PHE A 19 -27.87 24.18 -17.87
N ALA A 20 -28.05 24.08 -19.18
CA ALA A 20 -28.74 22.99 -19.79
C ALA A 20 -28.07 21.70 -19.31
N GLN A 21 -28.84 20.85 -18.64
CA GLN A 21 -28.32 19.57 -18.13
C GLN A 21 -27.61 18.86 -19.27
N LYS A 22 -26.32 18.58 -19.07
CA LYS A 22 -25.53 17.86 -20.06
C LYS A 22 -26.23 16.51 -20.31
N LYS A 23 -26.73 16.30 -21.51
CA LYS A 23 -27.27 14.99 -21.92
C LYS A 23 -26.09 14.04 -22.09
N TRP A 24 -26.02 13.04 -21.24
CA TRP A 24 -25.01 12.02 -21.32
C TRP A 24 -25.43 10.95 -22.34
N THR A 25 -24.52 10.61 -23.23
CA THR A 25 -24.68 9.44 -24.07
C THR A 25 -24.34 8.18 -23.27
N MET A 26 -24.85 7.03 -23.71
CA MET A 26 -24.52 5.74 -23.07
C MET A 26 -22.99 5.51 -22.98
N GLN A 27 -22.27 5.85 -24.06
CA GLN A 27 -20.82 5.68 -24.10
C GLN A 27 -20.12 6.60 -23.08
N GLU A 28 -20.53 7.87 -22.99
CA GLU A 28 -19.96 8.80 -21.98
C GLU A 28 -20.22 8.31 -20.55
N CYS A 29 -21.38 7.70 -20.28
CA CYS A 29 -21.67 7.11 -18.97
C CYS A 29 -20.75 5.93 -18.67
N ILE A 30 -20.51 5.05 -19.63
CA ILE A 30 -19.60 3.92 -19.51
C ILE A 30 -18.16 4.43 -19.26
N ASP A 31 -17.68 5.33 -20.10
CA ASP A 31 -16.32 5.87 -20.00
C ASP A 31 -16.07 6.57 -18.64
N TYR A 32 -17.05 7.36 -18.20
CA TYR A 32 -16.97 8.01 -16.88
C TYR A 32 -16.94 7.01 -15.74
N ALA A 33 -17.79 5.98 -15.81
CA ALA A 33 -17.84 4.95 -14.78
C ALA A 33 -16.56 4.10 -14.77
N MET A 34 -16.04 3.72 -15.93
CA MET A 34 -14.78 2.99 -16.05
C MET A 34 -13.60 3.78 -15.44
N ALA A 35 -13.56 5.09 -15.64
CA ALA A 35 -12.51 5.95 -15.09
C ALA A 35 -12.62 6.16 -13.56
N ASN A 36 -13.85 6.17 -13.02
CA ASN A 36 -14.10 6.59 -11.64
C ASN A 36 -14.58 5.48 -10.70
N ASN A 37 -14.87 4.29 -11.22
CA ASN A 37 -15.43 3.20 -10.43
C ASN A 37 -14.43 2.68 -9.37
N ILE A 38 -14.88 2.67 -8.12
CA ILE A 38 -14.07 2.24 -6.97
C ILE A 38 -13.75 0.74 -7.06
N SER A 39 -14.65 -0.09 -7.59
CA SER A 39 -14.43 -1.53 -7.74
C SER A 39 -13.29 -1.84 -8.71
N LEU A 40 -13.17 -1.07 -9.80
CA LEU A 40 -12.05 -1.20 -10.73
C LEU A 40 -10.73 -0.74 -10.10
N LYS A 41 -10.76 0.37 -9.35
CA LYS A 41 -9.57 0.82 -8.59
C LYS A 41 -9.14 -0.22 -7.56
N LYS A 42 -10.10 -0.82 -6.84
CA LYS A 42 -9.82 -1.91 -5.89
C LYS A 42 -9.22 -3.12 -6.61
N SER A 43 -9.77 -3.52 -7.75
CA SER A 43 -9.24 -4.64 -8.54
C SER A 43 -7.82 -4.37 -9.04
N SER A 44 -7.51 -3.15 -9.48
CA SER A 44 -6.16 -2.76 -9.90
C SER A 44 -5.17 -2.80 -8.74
N LEU A 45 -5.54 -2.31 -7.56
CA LEU A 45 -4.71 -2.38 -6.35
C LEU A 45 -4.50 -3.83 -5.90
N GLN A 46 -5.52 -4.69 -5.98
CA GLN A 46 -5.39 -6.11 -5.69
C GLN A 46 -4.41 -6.80 -6.63
N ARG A 47 -4.45 -6.47 -7.92
CA ARG A 47 -3.49 -6.96 -8.90
C ARG A 47 -2.06 -6.50 -8.59
N MET A 48 -1.88 -5.24 -8.17
CA MET A 48 -0.57 -4.74 -7.72
C MET A 48 -0.07 -5.53 -6.50
N SER A 49 -0.93 -5.74 -5.49
CA SER A 49 -0.60 -6.55 -4.32
C SER A 49 -0.17 -7.98 -4.71
N THR A 50 -0.92 -8.63 -5.60
CA THR A 50 -0.58 -9.98 -6.08
C THR A 50 0.75 -10.01 -6.85
N ASN A 51 1.08 -8.92 -7.57
CA ASN A 51 2.38 -8.80 -8.22
C ASN A 51 3.52 -8.67 -7.20
N GLU A 52 3.32 -7.93 -6.10
CA GLU A 52 4.30 -7.84 -5.01
C GLU A 52 4.48 -9.19 -4.30
N ASP A 53 3.40 -9.97 -4.12
CA ASP A 53 3.48 -11.34 -3.59
C ASP A 53 4.31 -12.24 -4.51
N LEU A 54 4.18 -12.08 -5.83
CA LEU A 54 5.02 -12.77 -6.81
C LEU A 54 6.50 -12.36 -6.68
N GLN A 55 6.79 -11.07 -6.57
CA GLN A 55 8.17 -10.58 -6.36
C GLN A 55 8.75 -11.09 -5.05
N SER A 56 7.95 -11.09 -3.98
CA SER A 56 8.35 -11.64 -2.68
C SER A 56 8.68 -13.12 -2.77
N SER A 57 7.87 -13.91 -3.47
CA SER A 57 8.14 -15.34 -3.66
C SER A 57 9.40 -15.60 -4.50
N LYS A 58 9.68 -14.76 -5.51
CA LYS A 58 10.94 -14.83 -6.26
C LYS A 58 12.14 -14.45 -5.38
N ALA A 59 11.99 -13.46 -4.51
CA ALA A 59 13.03 -13.06 -3.56
C ALA A 59 13.38 -14.19 -2.57
N GLN A 60 12.45 -15.08 -2.22
CA GLN A 60 12.72 -16.24 -1.36
C GLN A 60 13.68 -17.29 -1.97
N LEU A 61 13.93 -17.21 -3.28
CA LEU A 61 14.96 -18.02 -3.95
C LEU A 61 16.37 -17.49 -3.71
N LEU A 62 16.50 -16.24 -3.28
CA LEU A 62 17.77 -15.59 -3.03
C LEU A 62 18.19 -15.75 -1.55
N PRO A 63 19.50 -15.63 -1.24
CA PRO A 63 19.96 -15.62 0.15
C PRO A 63 19.44 -14.37 0.88
N SER A 64 18.96 -14.56 2.09
CA SER A 64 18.62 -13.46 2.99
C SER A 64 19.83 -13.07 3.84
N LEU A 65 20.06 -11.77 4.00
CA LEU A 65 21.07 -11.20 4.86
C LEU A 65 20.37 -10.36 5.93
N ASN A 66 20.66 -10.68 7.18
CA ASN A 66 20.13 -9.94 8.32
C ASN A 66 21.28 -9.37 9.16
N PHE A 67 21.30 -8.07 9.29
CA PHE A 67 22.20 -7.35 10.18
C PHE A 67 21.44 -6.96 11.45
N SER A 68 21.96 -7.35 12.61
CA SER A 68 21.39 -6.94 13.88
C SER A 68 22.48 -6.32 14.78
N THR A 69 22.08 -5.29 15.48
CA THR A 69 22.93 -4.62 16.48
C THR A 69 22.17 -4.51 17.78
N SER A 70 22.85 -4.80 18.87
CA SER A 70 22.34 -4.61 20.21
C SER A 70 23.33 -3.74 20.99
N GLN A 71 22.82 -2.67 21.56
CA GLN A 71 23.60 -1.70 22.33
C GLN A 71 23.00 -1.64 23.73
N ASN A 72 23.81 -2.02 24.73
CA ASN A 72 23.40 -2.00 26.13
C ASN A 72 24.25 -1.00 26.89
N LEU A 73 23.60 -0.05 27.55
CA LEU A 73 24.21 0.88 28.47
C LEU A 73 23.73 0.53 29.88
N ASN A 74 24.64 0.05 30.71
CA ASN A 74 24.36 -0.30 32.09
C ASN A 74 25.01 0.71 33.02
N TYR A 75 24.19 1.29 33.89
CA TYR A 75 24.66 2.15 34.97
C TYR A 75 24.62 1.40 36.29
N ARG A 76 25.79 1.27 36.95
CA ARG A 76 25.89 0.64 38.25
C ARG A 76 26.40 1.68 39.26
N PRO A 77 25.54 2.21 40.13
CA PRO A 77 25.94 3.23 41.10
C PRO A 77 26.83 2.69 42.23
N TRP A 78 26.81 1.36 42.46
CA TRP A 78 27.51 0.72 43.55
C TRP A 78 28.61 -0.20 43.01
N PRO A 79 29.84 -0.15 43.60
CA PRO A 79 30.91 -1.10 43.28
C PRO A 79 30.50 -2.51 43.70
N THR A 80 30.53 -3.46 42.76
CA THR A 80 30.30 -4.87 43.10
C THR A 80 31.63 -5.42 43.65
N ALA A 81 31.64 -5.85 44.88
CA ALA A 81 32.81 -6.49 45.49
C ALA A 81 33.21 -7.71 44.63
N GLY A 82 34.45 -7.74 44.14
CA GLY A 82 35.01 -8.87 43.39
C GLY A 82 35.33 -8.59 41.90
N MET A 83 35.02 -7.44 41.34
CA MET A 83 35.50 -7.04 40.02
C MET A 83 36.79 -6.24 40.13
N SER A 84 37.92 -6.91 40.08
CA SER A 84 39.22 -6.29 39.88
C SER A 84 39.71 -6.56 38.47
N THR A 85 40.02 -5.54 37.72
CA THR A 85 40.76 -5.65 36.45
C THR A 85 42.25 -5.53 36.76
N VAL A 86 43.05 -6.46 36.26
CA VAL A 86 44.50 -6.40 36.38
C VAL A 86 45.02 -5.62 35.17
N VAL A 87 45.53 -4.41 35.40
CA VAL A 87 46.24 -3.61 34.41
C VAL A 87 47.68 -3.47 34.86
N ASP A 88 48.66 -3.85 34.02
CA ASP A 88 50.09 -3.84 34.30
C ASP A 88 50.48 -4.59 35.59
N GLY A 89 49.88 -5.76 35.87
CA GLY A 89 50.19 -6.56 37.02
C GLY A 89 49.70 -6.01 38.37
N ARG A 90 48.94 -4.93 38.35
CA ARG A 90 48.29 -4.35 39.54
C ARG A 90 46.79 -4.55 39.48
N ALA A 91 46.22 -5.12 40.55
CA ALA A 91 44.78 -5.22 40.71
C ALA A 91 44.23 -3.81 40.96
N MET A 92 43.54 -3.24 39.97
CA MET A 92 42.79 -2.01 40.15
C MET A 92 41.33 -2.37 40.31
N ALA A 93 40.70 -1.91 41.38
CA ALA A 93 39.26 -1.91 41.50
C ALA A 93 38.69 -0.81 40.57
N GLY A 94 38.58 -1.13 39.30
CA GLY A 94 37.98 -0.24 38.28
C GLY A 94 36.47 -0.28 38.43
N VAL A 95 35.91 0.76 38.99
CA VAL A 95 34.46 0.92 39.04
C VAL A 95 34.07 1.88 37.93
N ASP A 96 33.94 1.35 36.73
CA ASP A 96 33.22 2.08 35.69
C ASP A 96 31.73 2.09 36.05
N LYS A 97 31.24 3.24 36.54
CA LYS A 97 29.81 3.44 36.85
C LYS A 97 28.92 3.24 35.63
N VAL A 98 29.46 3.43 34.46
CA VAL A 98 28.79 3.26 33.18
C VAL A 98 29.50 2.17 32.40
N TYR A 99 28.82 1.09 32.16
CA TYR A 99 29.30 -0.02 31.35
C TYR A 99 28.55 -0.07 30.02
N TYR A 100 29.27 0.11 28.93
CA TYR A 100 28.75 0.01 27.58
C TYR A 100 29.16 -1.34 26.99
N ASN A 101 28.14 -2.07 26.49
CA ASN A 101 28.35 -3.31 25.76
C ASN A 101 27.58 -3.25 24.46
N GLY A 102 28.27 -3.40 23.33
CA GLY A 102 27.70 -3.44 21.99
C GLY A 102 28.01 -4.78 21.32
N SER A 103 27.00 -5.35 20.68
CA SER A 103 27.19 -6.51 19.82
C SER A 103 26.63 -6.21 18.41
N TYR A 104 27.35 -6.68 17.41
CA TYR A 104 26.97 -6.61 16.00
C TYR A 104 26.96 -8.03 15.45
N SER A 105 25.89 -8.42 14.79
CA SER A 105 25.82 -9.73 14.16
C SER A 105 25.31 -9.59 12.73
N LEU A 106 25.93 -10.34 11.82
CA LEU A 106 25.53 -10.48 10.44
C LEU A 106 25.21 -11.95 10.20
N ASN A 107 23.94 -12.24 9.91
CA ASN A 107 23.47 -13.59 9.68
C ASN A 107 22.99 -13.71 8.23
N GLY A 108 23.53 -14.68 7.49
CA GLY A 108 23.08 -15.05 6.15
C GLY A 108 22.36 -16.40 6.18
N ASN A 109 21.20 -16.49 5.55
CA ASN A 109 20.49 -17.73 5.39
C ASN A 109 20.10 -17.93 3.93
N TRP A 110 20.36 -19.12 3.39
CA TRP A 110 19.99 -19.47 2.03
C TRP A 110 19.47 -20.90 1.97
N THR A 111 18.24 -21.01 1.51
CA THR A 111 17.60 -22.31 1.27
C THR A 111 17.92 -22.78 -0.15
N VAL A 112 18.98 -23.57 -0.30
CA VAL A 112 19.42 -24.08 -1.61
C VAL A 112 18.42 -25.09 -2.17
N TRP A 113 17.82 -25.92 -1.31
CA TRP A 113 16.87 -26.95 -1.72
C TRP A 113 15.81 -27.20 -0.63
N ASN A 114 14.55 -27.23 -1.03
CA ASN A 114 13.42 -27.53 -0.14
C ASN A 114 12.33 -28.37 -0.83
N GLY A 115 12.73 -29.27 -1.71
CA GLY A 115 11.78 -30.13 -2.44
C GLY A 115 10.92 -29.36 -3.44
N ASN A 116 11.47 -28.34 -4.11
CA ASN A 116 10.79 -27.47 -5.08
C ASN A 116 9.66 -26.60 -4.51
N ARG A 117 9.48 -26.54 -3.19
CA ARG A 117 8.40 -25.76 -2.59
C ARG A 117 8.45 -24.30 -3.03
N ASN A 118 9.61 -23.64 -2.96
CA ASN A 118 9.76 -22.25 -3.36
C ASN A 118 9.46 -22.03 -4.85
N HIS A 119 9.92 -22.93 -5.72
CA HIS A 119 9.61 -22.86 -7.16
C HIS A 119 8.12 -23.03 -7.45
N ASN A 120 7.46 -23.94 -6.75
CA ASN A 120 6.03 -24.15 -6.89
C ASN A 120 5.24 -22.96 -6.34
N GLN A 121 5.73 -22.29 -5.28
CA GLN A 121 5.13 -21.06 -4.76
C GLN A 121 5.21 -19.91 -5.77
N VAL A 122 6.34 -19.75 -6.47
CA VAL A 122 6.46 -18.76 -7.56
C VAL A 122 5.44 -19.05 -8.66
N LYS A 123 5.33 -20.31 -9.12
CA LYS A 123 4.34 -20.70 -10.15
C LYS A 123 2.90 -20.43 -9.69
N LEU A 124 2.60 -20.74 -8.43
CA LEU A 124 1.28 -20.46 -7.84
C LEU A 124 0.96 -18.96 -7.90
N ASN A 125 1.91 -18.12 -7.51
CA ASN A 125 1.72 -16.67 -7.52
C ASN A 125 1.66 -16.09 -8.95
N GLU A 126 2.36 -16.70 -9.92
CA GLU A 126 2.23 -16.34 -11.34
C GLU A 126 0.82 -16.65 -11.88
N LEU A 127 0.28 -17.82 -11.53
CA LEU A 127 -1.09 -18.18 -11.89
C LEU A 127 -2.13 -17.28 -11.20
N SER A 128 -1.90 -16.95 -9.93
CA SER A 128 -2.77 -16.02 -9.18
C SER A 128 -2.78 -14.62 -9.81
N LEU A 129 -1.64 -14.14 -10.29
CA LEU A 129 -1.56 -12.87 -11.01
C LEU A 129 -2.31 -12.90 -12.34
N ALA A 130 -2.19 -14.02 -13.09
CA ALA A 130 -2.93 -14.23 -14.34
C ALA A 130 -4.45 -14.30 -14.07
N GLN A 131 -4.88 -15.02 -13.04
CA GLN A 131 -6.27 -15.06 -12.61
C GLN A 131 -6.79 -13.67 -12.28
N GLN A 132 -6.06 -12.90 -11.49
CA GLN A 132 -6.46 -11.54 -11.10
C GLN A 132 -6.62 -10.60 -12.32
N ALA A 133 -5.83 -10.80 -13.39
CA ALA A 133 -5.98 -10.05 -14.62
C ALA A 133 -7.32 -10.37 -15.33
N VAL A 134 -7.72 -11.65 -15.36
CA VAL A 134 -9.01 -12.07 -15.92
C VAL A 134 -10.17 -11.56 -15.06
N ASP A 135 -10.07 -11.67 -13.74
CA ASP A 135 -11.09 -11.18 -12.79
C ASP A 135 -11.32 -9.68 -12.95
N SER A 136 -10.24 -8.90 -13.15
CA SER A 136 -10.33 -7.47 -13.42
C SER A 136 -11.09 -7.18 -14.72
N THR A 137 -10.85 -7.94 -15.79
CA THR A 137 -11.54 -7.79 -17.06
C THR A 137 -13.02 -8.16 -16.95
N THR A 138 -13.33 -9.22 -16.20
CA THR A 138 -14.69 -9.65 -15.93
C THR A 138 -15.47 -8.59 -15.14
N THR A 139 -14.83 -8.02 -14.12
CA THR A 139 -15.41 -6.91 -13.35
C THR A 139 -15.72 -5.71 -14.25
N ALA A 140 -14.80 -5.34 -15.14
CA ALA A 140 -15.00 -4.24 -16.08
C ALA A 140 -16.22 -4.48 -16.98
N ARG A 141 -16.33 -5.65 -17.58
CA ARG A 141 -17.47 -6.04 -18.43
C ARG A 141 -18.80 -6.02 -17.67
N SER A 142 -18.81 -6.55 -16.45
CA SER A 142 -20.00 -6.54 -15.60
C SER A 142 -20.49 -5.12 -15.30
N ILE A 143 -19.59 -4.16 -15.11
CA ILE A 143 -19.92 -2.75 -14.90
C ILE A 143 -20.49 -2.14 -16.20
N GLU A 144 -19.88 -2.41 -17.35
CA GLU A 144 -20.41 -1.97 -18.66
C GLU A 144 -21.82 -2.46 -18.89
N GLU A 145 -22.08 -3.75 -18.65
CA GLU A 145 -23.42 -4.35 -18.78
C GLU A 145 -24.45 -3.71 -17.85
N GLN A 146 -24.09 -3.49 -16.58
CA GLN A 146 -24.96 -2.87 -15.60
C GLN A 146 -25.33 -1.44 -16.01
N ILE A 147 -24.37 -0.65 -16.50
CA ILE A 147 -24.62 0.72 -16.96
C ILE A 147 -25.51 0.72 -18.19
N ALA A 148 -25.25 -0.18 -19.16
CA ALA A 148 -26.08 -0.29 -20.36
C ALA A 148 -27.52 -0.63 -19.98
N GLN A 149 -27.74 -1.57 -19.08
CA GLN A 149 -29.08 -1.93 -18.59
C GLN A 149 -29.78 -0.76 -17.91
N LEU A 150 -29.10 -0.05 -17.02
CA LEU A 150 -29.66 1.11 -16.32
C LEU A 150 -29.96 2.26 -17.28
N TYR A 151 -29.11 2.52 -18.27
CA TYR A 151 -29.32 3.54 -19.28
C TYR A 151 -30.57 3.27 -20.10
N VAL A 152 -30.73 2.02 -20.56
CA VAL A 152 -31.94 1.59 -21.31
C VAL A 152 -33.17 1.72 -20.42
N GLN A 153 -33.11 1.30 -19.16
CA GLN A 153 -34.25 1.40 -18.25
C GLN A 153 -34.71 2.86 -18.06
N ILE A 154 -33.74 3.79 -17.91
CA ILE A 154 -34.06 5.24 -17.78
C ILE A 154 -34.62 5.81 -19.09
N ALA A 155 -34.13 5.34 -20.23
CA ALA A 155 -34.60 5.83 -21.52
C ALA A 155 -36.04 5.39 -21.85
N TYR A 156 -36.52 4.32 -21.24
CA TYR A 156 -37.89 3.79 -21.42
C TYR A 156 -38.89 4.21 -20.33
N THR A 157 -38.46 4.99 -19.34
CA THR A 157 -39.33 5.53 -18.28
C THR A 157 -39.70 6.97 -18.56
#